data_aa33f25836a9f465de05977dfb1a224d
#
_entry.id   aa33f25836a9f465de05977dfb1a224d
#
_cell.length_a   1.000
_cell.length_b   1.000
_cell.length_c   1.000
_cell.angle_alpha   90.00
_cell.angle_beta   90.00
_cell.angle_gamma   90.00
#
_symmetry.space_group_name_H-M   'P 1'
#
loop_
_entity.id
_entity.type
_entity.pdbx_description
1 polymer ?
#
loop_
_entity_poly.entity_id
_entity_poly.type
_entity_poly.pdbx_seq_one_letter_code
_entity_poly.pdbx_strand_id
1 'polypeptide(L)'
;MQSSFKVFLKKSMPLNETIKHHGLIIRVAIPSPLRRVFDYLPPIVEQLSIKPGMRVRVPFGKREVVGVVVESAQDSTLLPNRLKSIGTVLDREPLFSSALFRTLLWAAAYYQHPIGEVFQTALPVKLRSTEPVKVDTTVYRVLIPLDGDISTLLKQAKKQKSLLELIESEFEVNENRIKNAGYSRRTLNQLMEKNLVKRYMVASERVAKFKPPTSASELQLPLNDAQKVAVKTILKSSDSYACYLLDGVTGSGKTEVYMQLIQHQLANGRQCLVLVPEIGLTPQTVSRFRERFTCPVVVMHSGLSDAARLDAWNHSREGSAAITIGTRSAVFAPLANPGMIIVDEEHDTSFKQQDGFRYSARDLAVMRAKKENVPVILGSATPSLESLQNCKANKFKHLRLGERAGVAQPPTLELVDISQSILESGFSEQLLFKTQKQLNANNQVLVFINRRGFAPMLTCNSCGWIAECNQCIAQLTVHAKPPGLRCHHCGTIEKLST
;
A
#
# COMPACT_ATOMS: atom_id res chain seq x y z
N MET A 1 0.49 -27.18 7.96
CA MET A 1 0.96 -26.11 7.03
C MET A 1 2.47 -25.85 7.04
N GLN A 2 3.22 -26.13 8.11
CA GLN A 2 4.70 -26.09 8.10
C GLN A 2 5.33 -27.15 7.18
N SER A 3 4.66 -28.30 6.98
CA SER A 3 5.14 -29.35 6.07
C SER A 3 5.05 -28.97 4.58
N SER A 4 4.08 -28.16 4.19
CA SER A 4 3.90 -27.75 2.78
C SER A 4 4.97 -26.76 2.29
N PHE A 5 5.57 -25.99 3.21
CA PHE A 5 6.61 -25.04 2.86
C PHE A 5 7.96 -25.72 2.64
N LYS A 6 8.29 -26.72 3.47
CA LYS A 6 9.47 -27.61 3.25
C LYS A 6 9.33 -28.40 1.95
N VAL A 7 8.11 -28.75 1.56
CA VAL A 7 7.81 -29.46 0.31
C VAL A 7 7.99 -28.56 -0.92
N PHE A 8 7.72 -27.25 -0.84
CA PHE A 8 7.88 -26.36 -1.99
C PHE A 8 9.35 -26.09 -2.32
N LEU A 9 10.21 -25.91 -1.31
CA LEU A 9 11.65 -25.80 -1.54
C LEU A 9 12.26 -27.17 -1.91
N LYS A 10 11.67 -28.30 -1.45
CA LYS A 10 12.11 -29.66 -1.81
C LYS A 10 11.57 -30.14 -3.17
N LYS A 11 10.37 -29.73 -3.62
CA LYS A 11 9.78 -30.17 -4.89
C LYS A 11 10.44 -29.59 -6.16
N SER A 12 11.36 -28.64 -6.02
CA SER A 12 12.19 -28.19 -7.15
C SER A 12 13.47 -29.00 -7.34
N MET A 13 13.75 -29.99 -6.48
CA MET A 13 14.88 -30.89 -6.64
C MET A 13 14.39 -32.28 -7.09
N PRO A 14 14.84 -32.82 -8.21
CA PRO A 14 14.69 -34.23 -8.51
C PRO A 14 15.40 -35.04 -7.40
N LEU A 15 14.78 -36.16 -6.99
CA LEU A 15 15.20 -37.00 -5.84
C LEU A 15 16.60 -37.65 -5.94
N ASN A 16 17.42 -37.31 -6.96
CA ASN A 16 18.74 -37.89 -7.24
C ASN A 16 19.83 -36.87 -7.62
N GLU A 17 19.71 -35.56 -7.26
CA GLU A 17 20.84 -34.66 -7.48
C GLU A 17 21.92 -34.84 -6.43
N THR A 18 23.12 -35.17 -6.89
CA THR A 18 24.32 -35.31 -6.03
C THR A 18 24.70 -33.92 -5.50
N ILE A 19 24.84 -33.78 -4.20
CA ILE A 19 25.37 -32.57 -3.55
C ILE A 19 26.77 -32.30 -4.10
N LYS A 20 26.99 -31.09 -4.65
CA LYS A 20 28.26 -30.72 -5.31
C LYS A 20 29.15 -29.84 -4.46
N HIS A 21 28.58 -29.20 -3.41
CA HIS A 21 29.33 -28.37 -2.48
C HIS A 21 28.78 -28.55 -1.06
N HIS A 22 29.69 -28.74 -0.09
CA HIS A 22 29.40 -28.74 1.35
C HIS A 22 30.02 -27.49 1.98
N GLY A 23 29.27 -26.73 2.73
CA GLY A 23 29.66 -25.49 3.40
C GLY A 23 28.52 -24.49 3.48
N LEU A 24 28.75 -23.39 4.18
CA LEU A 24 27.71 -22.36 4.34
C LEU A 24 27.36 -21.73 2.99
N ILE A 25 26.09 -21.86 2.63
CA ILE A 25 25.48 -21.30 1.42
C ILE A 25 24.42 -20.30 1.83
N ILE A 26 24.39 -19.16 1.17
CA ILE A 26 23.35 -18.14 1.33
C ILE A 26 22.44 -18.19 0.10
N ARG A 27 21.17 -18.52 0.31
CA ARG A 27 20.16 -18.53 -0.75
C ARG A 27 19.53 -17.15 -0.89
N VAL A 28 19.63 -16.59 -2.07
CA VAL A 28 19.22 -15.21 -2.36
C VAL A 28 18.12 -15.19 -3.42
N ALA A 29 17.04 -14.46 -3.14
CA ALA A 29 16.01 -14.10 -4.10
C ALA A 29 16.46 -12.86 -4.86
N ILE A 30 16.68 -12.99 -6.16
CA ILE A 30 17.08 -11.88 -7.04
C ILE A 30 15.96 -11.52 -8.01
N PRO A 31 15.87 -10.26 -8.47
CA PRO A 31 14.86 -9.81 -9.44
C PRO A 31 15.13 -10.46 -10.80
N SER A 32 14.46 -11.57 -11.04
CA SER A 32 14.53 -12.34 -12.29
C SER A 32 13.20 -13.06 -12.50
N PRO A 33 12.81 -13.36 -13.76
CA PRO A 33 11.57 -14.07 -14.06
C PRO A 33 11.61 -15.56 -13.66
N LEU A 34 12.66 -15.99 -12.95
CA LEU A 34 12.84 -17.37 -12.54
C LEU A 34 12.24 -17.63 -11.16
N ARG A 35 11.45 -18.67 -11.05
CA ARG A 35 10.77 -19.09 -9.80
C ARG A 35 11.67 -19.92 -8.90
N ARG A 36 12.89 -19.43 -8.63
CA ARG A 36 13.87 -20.08 -7.75
C ARG A 36 14.70 -19.06 -6.99
N VAL A 37 15.37 -19.51 -5.95
CA VAL A 37 16.46 -18.79 -5.28
C VAL A 37 17.81 -19.19 -5.89
N PHE A 38 18.83 -18.41 -5.61
CA PHE A 38 20.18 -18.61 -6.14
C PHE A 38 21.16 -18.77 -4.99
N ASP A 39 22.06 -19.73 -5.14
CA ASP A 39 23.06 -20.08 -4.14
C ASP A 39 24.31 -19.21 -4.31
N TYR A 40 24.77 -18.64 -3.19
CA TYR A 40 25.98 -17.83 -3.10
C TYR A 40 26.82 -18.27 -1.89
N LEU A 41 28.13 -18.06 -1.99
CA LEU A 41 29.04 -18.16 -0.85
C LEU A 41 28.92 -16.89 0.01
N PRO A 42 29.19 -16.97 1.33
CA PRO A 42 29.32 -15.78 2.17
C PRO A 42 30.32 -14.77 1.61
N PRO A 43 30.24 -13.48 2.00
CA PRO A 43 31.23 -12.48 1.62
C PRO A 43 32.58 -12.80 2.22
N ILE A 44 33.67 -12.49 1.49
CA ILE A 44 35.05 -12.86 1.87
C ILE A 44 35.54 -12.01 3.06
N VAL A 45 35.03 -10.78 3.22
CA VAL A 45 35.62 -9.75 4.12
C VAL A 45 34.70 -9.39 5.30
N GLU A 46 33.42 -9.70 5.27
CA GLU A 46 32.45 -9.27 6.29
C GLU A 46 32.11 -10.41 7.26
N GLN A 47 32.41 -10.24 8.56
CA GLN A 47 31.95 -11.14 9.65
C GLN A 47 30.51 -10.84 10.11
N LEU A 48 29.69 -10.19 9.29
CA LEU A 48 28.31 -9.90 9.63
C LEU A 48 27.45 -11.17 9.59
N SER A 49 26.67 -11.40 10.65
CA SER A 49 25.68 -12.48 10.68
C SER A 49 24.59 -12.19 9.65
N ILE A 50 24.61 -12.89 8.52
CA ILE A 50 23.63 -12.74 7.44
C ILE A 50 22.33 -13.45 7.86
N LYS A 51 21.22 -12.68 7.83
CA LYS A 51 19.90 -13.17 8.24
C LYS A 51 18.89 -13.07 7.09
N PRO A 52 17.89 -13.97 7.04
CA PRO A 52 16.77 -13.84 6.09
C PRO A 52 16.11 -12.47 6.16
N GLY A 53 15.81 -11.89 5.01
CA GLY A 53 15.21 -10.55 4.89
C GLY A 53 16.20 -9.40 4.77
N MET A 54 17.51 -9.64 4.84
CA MET A 54 18.54 -8.65 4.53
C MET A 54 18.76 -8.54 3.03
N ARG A 55 19.07 -7.33 2.54
CA ARG A 55 19.49 -7.13 1.15
C ARG A 55 20.99 -7.39 1.03
N VAL A 56 21.34 -7.98 -0.09
CA VAL A 56 22.72 -8.24 -0.48
C VAL A 56 22.94 -7.84 -1.93
N ARG A 57 24.13 -7.36 -2.24
CA ARG A 57 24.59 -7.12 -3.61
C ARG A 57 25.33 -8.37 -4.09
N VAL A 58 24.85 -8.94 -5.18
CA VAL A 58 25.36 -10.21 -5.70
C VAL A 58 25.64 -10.12 -7.20
N PRO A 59 26.69 -10.81 -7.70
CA PRO A 59 26.96 -10.91 -9.12
C PRO A 59 25.94 -11.83 -9.80
N PHE A 60 25.29 -11.34 -10.86
CA PHE A 60 24.33 -12.10 -11.66
C PHE A 60 24.59 -11.90 -13.16
N GLY A 61 25.11 -12.93 -13.82
CA GLY A 61 25.61 -12.82 -15.17
C GLY A 61 26.81 -11.86 -15.24
N LYS A 62 26.71 -10.81 -16.05
CA LYS A 62 27.72 -9.76 -16.25
C LYS A 62 27.47 -8.50 -15.40
N ARG A 63 26.43 -8.49 -14.57
CA ARG A 63 26.02 -7.32 -13.77
C ARG A 63 25.88 -7.70 -12.30
N GLU A 64 25.89 -6.69 -11.45
CA GLU A 64 25.51 -6.84 -10.05
C GLU A 64 24.04 -6.46 -9.86
N VAL A 65 23.37 -7.18 -8.97
CA VAL A 65 21.96 -6.95 -8.62
C VAL A 65 21.77 -6.96 -7.10
N VAL A 66 20.75 -6.28 -6.64
CA VAL A 66 20.33 -6.34 -5.24
C VAL A 66 19.31 -7.46 -5.10
N GLY A 67 19.63 -8.44 -4.25
CA GLY A 67 18.74 -9.52 -3.86
C GLY A 67 18.40 -9.47 -2.38
N VAL A 68 17.45 -10.30 -1.97
CA VAL A 68 17.04 -10.48 -0.57
C VAL A 68 17.42 -11.89 -0.12
N VAL A 69 18.10 -12.01 1.01
CA VAL A 69 18.44 -13.29 1.61
C VAL A 69 17.17 -14.03 2.03
N VAL A 70 17.04 -15.27 1.61
CA VAL A 70 15.88 -16.13 1.91
C VAL A 70 16.19 -17.07 3.06
N GLU A 71 17.32 -17.77 2.97
CA GLU A 71 17.76 -18.72 4.01
C GLU A 71 19.27 -18.99 3.90
N SER A 72 19.82 -19.57 4.95
CA SER A 72 21.15 -20.18 4.94
C SER A 72 21.01 -21.70 4.84
N ALA A 73 21.89 -22.34 4.06
CA ALA A 73 21.94 -23.77 3.84
C ALA A 73 23.37 -24.30 4.06
N GLN A 74 23.51 -25.60 4.21
CA GLN A 74 24.84 -26.25 4.42
C GLN A 74 25.37 -26.89 3.14
N ASP A 75 24.59 -26.91 2.07
CA ASP A 75 24.92 -27.58 0.83
C ASP A 75 24.29 -26.87 -0.40
N SER A 76 24.89 -27.13 -1.56
CA SER A 76 24.41 -26.73 -2.87
C SER A 76 24.60 -27.82 -3.90
N THR A 77 23.71 -27.88 -4.87
CA THR A 77 23.83 -28.75 -6.05
C THR A 77 24.79 -28.20 -7.10
N LEU A 78 25.28 -26.96 -6.94
CA LEU A 78 26.22 -26.32 -7.86
C LEU A 78 27.66 -26.78 -7.54
N LEU A 79 28.48 -26.89 -8.59
CA LEU A 79 29.90 -27.10 -8.46
C LEU A 79 30.57 -25.92 -7.75
N PRO A 80 31.59 -26.11 -6.90
CA PRO A 80 32.27 -25.04 -6.17
C PRO A 80 32.74 -23.87 -7.06
N ASN A 81 33.26 -24.19 -8.26
CA ASN A 81 33.73 -23.20 -9.22
C ASN A 81 32.62 -22.39 -9.93
N ARG A 82 31.36 -22.77 -9.74
CA ARG A 82 30.17 -22.03 -10.23
C ARG A 82 29.52 -21.17 -9.16
N LEU A 83 29.86 -21.40 -7.90
CA LEU A 83 29.39 -20.60 -6.80
C LEU A 83 30.16 -19.27 -6.76
N LYS A 84 29.44 -18.17 -6.71
CA LYS A 84 30.00 -16.83 -6.55
C LYS A 84 29.76 -16.34 -5.13
N SER A 85 30.64 -15.50 -4.61
CA SER A 85 30.46 -14.89 -3.30
C SER A 85 29.52 -13.69 -3.36
N ILE A 86 28.84 -13.42 -2.26
CA ILE A 86 28.14 -12.17 -2.04
C ILE A 86 29.15 -11.01 -2.07
N GLY A 87 28.87 -9.97 -2.83
CA GLY A 87 29.74 -8.80 -2.93
C GLY A 87 29.69 -7.95 -1.65
N THR A 88 28.49 -7.57 -1.22
CA THR A 88 28.29 -6.69 -0.05
C THR A 88 26.94 -6.99 0.62
N VAL A 89 26.94 -6.99 1.96
CA VAL A 89 25.69 -6.98 2.76
C VAL A 89 25.25 -5.54 2.95
N LEU A 90 24.04 -5.21 2.52
CA LEU A 90 23.54 -3.83 2.49
C LEU A 90 22.85 -3.39 3.78
N ASP A 91 22.36 -4.35 4.55
CA ASP A 91 21.56 -4.09 5.76
C ASP A 91 22.22 -4.73 6.99
N ARG A 92 22.12 -4.08 8.13
CA ARG A 92 22.57 -4.62 9.43
C ARG A 92 21.52 -5.52 10.08
N GLU A 93 20.24 -5.34 9.74
CA GLU A 93 19.10 -6.07 10.29
C GLU A 93 18.10 -6.39 9.15
N PRO A 94 17.28 -7.46 9.30
CA PRO A 94 16.23 -7.79 8.35
C PRO A 94 15.28 -6.61 8.12
N LEU A 95 14.86 -6.42 6.88
CA LEU A 95 13.95 -5.34 6.49
C LEU A 95 12.49 -5.63 6.83
N PHE A 96 12.13 -6.88 6.92
CA PHE A 96 10.77 -7.36 7.17
C PHE A 96 10.71 -8.08 8.52
N SER A 97 9.60 -7.94 9.23
CA SER A 97 9.30 -8.82 10.35
C SER A 97 9.23 -10.28 9.88
N SER A 98 9.48 -11.23 10.77
CA SER A 98 9.41 -12.66 10.42
C SER A 98 8.01 -13.06 9.89
N ALA A 99 6.95 -12.40 10.36
CA ALA A 99 5.59 -12.64 9.91
C ALA A 99 5.35 -12.11 8.49
N LEU A 100 5.76 -10.86 8.21
CA LEU A 100 5.66 -10.27 6.88
C LEU A 100 6.55 -11.02 5.88
N PHE A 101 7.77 -11.37 6.27
CA PHE A 101 8.67 -12.19 5.44
C PHE A 101 8.02 -13.53 5.04
N ARG A 102 7.44 -14.26 6.01
CA ARG A 102 6.68 -15.49 5.72
C ARG A 102 5.45 -15.26 4.84
N THR A 103 4.83 -14.09 4.95
CA THR A 103 3.71 -13.71 4.06
C THR A 103 4.19 -13.54 2.63
N LEU A 104 5.33 -12.90 2.40
CA LEU A 104 5.92 -12.73 1.07
C LEU A 104 6.32 -14.07 0.43
N LEU A 105 6.92 -14.96 1.22
CA LEU A 105 7.23 -16.32 0.76
C LEU A 105 5.97 -17.10 0.38
N TRP A 106 4.93 -17.01 1.22
CA TRP A 106 3.63 -17.62 0.91
C TRP A 106 3.03 -17.03 -0.36
N ALA A 107 3.10 -15.71 -0.55
CA ALA A 107 2.57 -15.03 -1.72
C ALA A 107 3.27 -15.48 -3.02
N ALA A 108 4.59 -15.62 -3.01
CA ALA A 108 5.34 -16.16 -4.15
C ALA A 108 4.86 -17.57 -4.54
N ALA A 109 4.63 -18.42 -3.53
CA ALA A 109 4.14 -19.77 -3.74
C ALA A 109 2.68 -19.81 -4.20
N TYR A 110 1.80 -19.04 -3.55
CA TYR A 110 0.36 -19.03 -3.83
C TYR A 110 0.04 -18.48 -5.22
N TYR A 111 0.63 -17.34 -5.57
CA TYR A 111 0.44 -16.70 -6.87
C TYR A 111 1.35 -17.26 -7.96
N GLN A 112 2.17 -18.27 -7.66
CA GLN A 112 3.09 -18.89 -8.60
C GLN A 112 4.02 -17.85 -9.27
N HIS A 113 4.48 -16.83 -8.51
CA HIS A 113 5.26 -15.71 -9.02
C HIS A 113 6.73 -15.80 -8.60
N PRO A 114 7.70 -15.31 -9.43
CA PRO A 114 9.12 -15.28 -9.06
C PRO A 114 9.35 -14.57 -7.72
N ILE A 115 10.00 -15.25 -6.79
CA ILE A 115 10.19 -14.78 -5.42
C ILE A 115 10.97 -13.46 -5.34
N GLY A 116 11.95 -13.27 -6.23
CA GLY A 116 12.71 -12.02 -6.31
C GLY A 116 11.84 -10.83 -6.68
N GLU A 117 10.89 -11.01 -7.60
CA GLU A 117 9.95 -9.95 -8.00
C GLU A 117 8.93 -9.65 -6.89
N VAL A 118 8.54 -10.65 -6.09
CA VAL A 118 7.68 -10.43 -4.93
C VAL A 118 8.38 -9.52 -3.91
N PHE A 119 9.66 -9.79 -3.58
CA PHE A 119 10.43 -8.92 -2.69
C PHE A 119 10.64 -7.53 -3.29
N GLN A 120 10.93 -7.43 -4.58
CA GLN A 120 11.03 -6.13 -5.26
C GLN A 120 9.73 -5.33 -5.16
N THR A 121 8.58 -5.98 -5.30
CA THR A 121 7.28 -5.31 -5.17
C THR A 121 7.04 -4.80 -3.74
N ALA A 122 7.48 -5.55 -2.74
CA ALA A 122 7.34 -5.18 -1.33
C ALA A 122 8.30 -4.07 -0.87
N LEU A 123 9.40 -3.84 -1.60
CA LEU A 123 10.38 -2.82 -1.27
C LEU A 123 10.07 -1.49 -1.97
N PRO A 124 10.25 -0.35 -1.28
CA PRO A 124 10.33 0.96 -1.93
C PRO A 124 11.37 0.97 -3.05
N VAL A 125 11.14 1.77 -4.10
CA VAL A 125 12.02 1.82 -5.29
C VAL A 125 13.48 2.09 -4.91
N LYS A 126 13.72 3.01 -4.00
CA LYS A 126 15.08 3.34 -3.52
C LYS A 126 15.80 2.17 -2.86
N LEU A 127 15.07 1.27 -2.21
CA LEU A 127 15.65 0.07 -1.59
C LEU A 127 15.87 -1.09 -2.57
N ARG A 128 15.45 -0.97 -3.82
CA ARG A 128 15.76 -1.93 -4.90
C ARG A 128 17.16 -1.76 -5.48
N SER A 129 17.83 -0.68 -5.09
CA SER A 129 19.24 -0.37 -5.38
C SER A 129 20.10 -0.51 -4.12
N THR A 130 21.34 -0.08 -4.20
CA THR A 130 22.28 -0.09 -3.07
C THR A 130 22.06 1.04 -2.06
N GLU A 131 21.02 1.86 -2.22
CA GLU A 131 20.73 2.92 -1.29
C GLU A 131 20.47 2.39 0.13
N PRO A 132 20.95 3.07 1.17
CA PRO A 132 20.72 2.66 2.55
C PRO A 132 19.24 2.83 2.94
N VAL A 133 18.78 2.03 3.91
CA VAL A 133 17.43 2.11 4.46
C VAL A 133 17.20 3.47 5.13
N LYS A 134 18.21 3.95 5.83
CA LYS A 134 18.24 5.28 6.43
C LYS A 134 19.15 6.17 5.61
N VAL A 135 18.61 7.27 5.14
CA VAL A 135 19.44 8.34 4.60
C VAL A 135 19.98 9.09 5.81
N ASP A 136 21.31 9.07 5.99
CA ASP A 136 21.94 9.92 6.99
C ASP A 136 21.48 11.35 6.77
N THR A 137 20.90 11.94 7.81
CA THR A 137 20.39 13.29 7.70
C THR A 137 21.57 14.25 7.62
N THR A 138 21.63 15.02 6.55
CA THR A 138 22.58 16.11 6.46
C THR A 138 22.17 17.19 7.42
N VAL A 139 23.01 17.49 8.39
CA VAL A 139 22.85 18.62 9.30
C VAL A 139 23.96 19.62 9.11
N TYR A 140 23.65 20.86 9.46
CA TYR A 140 24.59 21.99 9.40
C TYR A 140 24.79 22.47 10.82
N ARG A 141 26.07 22.66 11.19
CA ARG A 141 26.47 23.22 12.48
C ARG A 141 27.34 24.45 12.25
N VAL A 142 27.23 25.39 13.15
CA VAL A 142 28.16 26.55 13.17
C VAL A 142 29.54 26.07 13.55
N LEU A 143 30.55 26.49 12.79
CA LEU A 143 31.96 26.22 13.09
C LEU A 143 32.56 27.27 14.02
N ILE A 144 32.16 28.53 13.85
CA ILE A 144 32.62 29.66 14.59
C ILE A 144 31.42 30.41 15.15
N PRO A 145 31.28 30.55 16.48
CA PRO A 145 30.15 31.23 17.10
C PRO A 145 30.03 32.69 16.62
N LEU A 146 28.83 33.23 16.71
CA LEU A 146 28.52 34.58 16.28
C LEU A 146 29.09 35.57 17.32
N ASP A 147 30.34 36.00 17.12
CA ASP A 147 30.99 37.04 17.89
C ASP A 147 30.91 38.42 17.23
N GLY A 148 31.47 39.44 17.84
CA GLY A 148 31.45 40.81 17.35
C GLY A 148 32.07 40.97 15.96
N ASP A 149 33.12 40.22 15.66
CA ASP A 149 33.87 40.30 14.39
C ASP A 149 33.06 39.67 13.25
N ILE A 150 32.40 38.50 13.47
CA ILE A 150 31.56 37.85 12.49
C ILE A 150 30.29 38.65 12.26
N SER A 151 29.69 39.22 13.30
CA SER A 151 28.53 40.11 13.19
C SER A 151 28.87 41.32 12.30
N THR A 152 30.09 41.84 12.37
CA THR A 152 30.57 42.93 11.53
C THR A 152 30.81 42.48 10.08
N LEU A 153 31.37 41.31 9.87
CA LEU A 153 31.62 40.70 8.56
C LEU A 153 30.28 40.41 7.79
N LEU A 154 29.19 40.13 8.51
CA LEU A 154 27.88 39.87 7.95
C LEU A 154 26.93 41.07 7.97
N LYS A 155 27.42 42.29 8.35
CA LYS A 155 26.61 43.50 8.53
C LYS A 155 25.76 43.86 7.30
N GLN A 156 26.28 43.62 6.08
CA GLN A 156 25.59 43.86 4.83
C GLN A 156 24.81 42.65 4.32
N ALA A 157 24.98 41.46 4.92
CA ALA A 157 24.38 40.19 4.49
C ALA A 157 23.34 39.69 5.49
N LYS A 158 22.29 40.49 5.75
CA LYS A 158 21.26 40.25 6.77
C LYS A 158 20.70 38.82 6.75
N LYS A 159 20.40 38.26 5.56
CA LYS A 159 19.87 36.87 5.44
C LYS A 159 20.89 35.80 5.84
N GLN A 160 22.18 36.02 5.59
CA GLN A 160 23.24 35.09 6.04
C GLN A 160 23.39 35.16 7.56
N LYS A 161 23.35 36.37 8.15
CA LYS A 161 23.39 36.55 9.61
C LYS A 161 22.24 35.84 10.29
N SER A 162 21.00 36.08 9.86
CA SER A 162 19.83 35.45 10.45
C SER A 162 19.80 33.90 10.26
N LEU A 163 20.34 33.39 9.16
CA LEU A 163 20.49 31.93 8.99
C LEU A 163 21.57 31.36 9.93
N LEU A 164 22.64 32.07 10.13
CA LEU A 164 23.70 31.66 11.07
C LEU A 164 23.17 31.64 12.51
N GLU A 165 22.44 32.69 12.92
CA GLU A 165 21.75 32.77 14.21
C GLU A 165 20.76 31.58 14.43
N LEU A 166 20.01 31.21 13.40
CA LEU A 166 19.12 30.04 13.45
C LEU A 166 19.90 28.74 13.69
N ILE A 167 21.00 28.52 12.93
CA ILE A 167 21.81 27.31 13.06
C ILE A 167 22.49 27.24 14.41
N GLU A 168 22.94 28.39 14.94
CA GLU A 168 23.56 28.48 16.25
C GLU A 168 22.58 28.21 17.38
N SER A 169 21.39 28.80 17.33
CA SER A 169 20.34 28.62 18.35
C SER A 169 19.80 27.21 18.45
N GLU A 170 19.70 26.51 17.33
CA GLU A 170 19.20 25.12 17.27
C GLU A 170 20.33 24.07 17.34
N PHE A 171 21.61 24.50 17.41
CA PHE A 171 22.84 23.69 17.44
C PHE A 171 23.04 22.82 16.21
N GLU A 172 22.00 22.19 15.69
CA GLU A 172 21.96 21.37 14.46
C GLU A 172 20.72 21.66 13.65
N VAL A 173 20.85 21.98 12.38
CA VAL A 173 19.71 22.28 11.50
C VAL A 173 19.82 21.48 10.22
N ASN A 174 18.74 20.79 9.83
CA ASN A 174 18.68 20.09 8.56
C ASN A 174 18.17 20.99 7.41
N GLU A 175 18.37 20.52 6.17
CA GLU A 175 18.03 21.30 4.96
C GLU A 175 16.51 21.64 4.89
N ASN A 176 15.64 20.75 5.37
CA ASN A 176 14.18 20.99 5.40
C ASN A 176 13.83 22.12 6.39
N ARG A 177 14.47 22.15 7.55
CA ARG A 177 14.26 23.22 8.54
C ARG A 177 14.70 24.58 8.01
N ILE A 178 15.86 24.62 7.32
CA ILE A 178 16.38 25.84 6.67
C ILE A 178 15.38 26.34 5.61
N LYS A 179 14.88 25.44 4.77
CA LYS A 179 13.89 25.77 3.74
C LYS A 179 12.56 26.26 4.34
N ASN A 180 12.06 25.58 5.38
CA ASN A 180 10.82 25.97 6.06
C ASN A 180 10.94 27.32 6.80
N ALA A 181 12.15 27.69 7.20
CA ALA A 181 12.45 29.01 7.75
C ALA A 181 12.62 30.10 6.67
N GLY A 182 12.43 29.77 5.38
CA GLY A 182 12.45 30.72 4.26
C GLY A 182 13.84 31.03 3.70
N TYR A 183 14.86 30.24 4.06
CA TYR A 183 16.21 30.44 3.55
C TYR A 183 16.51 29.61 2.31
N SER A 184 17.26 30.21 1.36
CA SER A 184 17.64 29.51 0.13
C SER A 184 18.94 28.70 0.32
N ARG A 185 19.09 27.65 -0.48
CA ARG A 185 20.31 26.84 -0.54
C ARG A 185 21.55 27.69 -0.90
N ARG A 186 21.36 28.76 -1.69
CA ARG A 186 22.42 29.71 -2.05
C ARG A 186 22.97 30.45 -0.80
N THR A 187 22.06 30.88 0.09
CA THR A 187 22.46 31.54 1.35
C THR A 187 23.28 30.60 2.24
N LEU A 188 22.88 29.33 2.30
CA LEU A 188 23.60 28.31 3.06
C LEU A 188 25.01 28.04 2.46
N ASN A 189 25.09 27.88 1.14
CA ASN A 189 26.38 27.66 0.45
C ASN A 189 27.34 28.80 0.70
N GLN A 190 26.88 30.04 0.68
CA GLN A 190 27.70 31.22 0.98
C GLN A 190 28.24 31.21 2.42
N LEU A 191 27.51 30.70 3.40
CA LEU A 191 28.00 30.51 4.77
C LEU A 191 29.04 29.38 4.85
N MET A 192 28.88 28.33 4.06
CA MET A 192 29.86 27.25 3.98
C MET A 192 31.17 27.71 3.28
N GLU A 193 31.06 28.45 2.19
CA GLU A 193 32.23 29.06 1.49
C GLU A 193 33.04 29.98 2.41
N LYS A 194 32.37 30.65 3.33
CA LYS A 194 33.02 31.49 4.37
C LYS A 194 33.52 30.68 5.56
N ASN A 195 33.43 29.36 5.55
CA ASN A 195 33.77 28.45 6.66
C ASN A 195 33.06 28.77 7.99
N LEU A 196 31.90 29.43 7.96
CA LEU A 196 31.11 29.73 9.16
C LEU A 196 30.20 28.56 9.55
N VAL A 197 29.78 27.77 8.58
CA VAL A 197 28.92 26.61 8.74
C VAL A 197 29.54 25.40 8.07
N LYS A 198 29.49 24.25 8.73
CA LYS A 198 29.99 23.01 8.18
C LYS A 198 28.85 21.99 8.08
N ARG A 199 28.89 21.23 7.00
CA ARG A 199 28.01 20.11 6.74
C ARG A 199 28.50 18.87 7.47
N TYR A 200 27.59 18.21 8.21
CA TYR A 200 27.83 16.93 8.85
C TYR A 200 26.81 15.91 8.37
N MET A 201 27.23 14.67 8.21
CA MET A 201 26.35 13.54 8.03
C MET A 201 26.12 12.92 9.41
N VAL A 202 24.92 13.11 9.94
CA VAL A 202 24.53 12.51 11.22
C VAL A 202 23.67 11.28 10.88
N ALA A 203 24.04 10.14 11.44
CA ALA A 203 23.21 8.95 11.33
C ALA A 203 21.80 9.30 11.79
N SER A 204 20.81 9.05 10.94
CA SER A 204 19.41 9.30 11.30
C SER A 204 19.14 8.62 12.65
N GLU A 205 18.89 9.41 13.69
CA GLU A 205 18.49 8.88 14.99
C GLU A 205 17.27 7.97 14.79
N ARG A 206 17.21 6.90 15.59
CA ARG A 206 15.99 6.06 15.61
C ARG A 206 14.84 6.98 16.00
N VAL A 207 13.93 7.24 15.05
CA VAL A 207 12.73 8.02 15.36
C VAL A 207 12.02 7.32 16.49
N ALA A 208 11.71 8.08 17.57
CA ALA A 208 11.05 7.49 18.72
C ALA A 208 9.73 6.81 18.30
N LYS A 209 9.47 5.63 18.86
CA LYS A 209 8.17 4.97 18.65
C LYS A 209 7.06 5.93 19.06
N PHE A 210 5.92 5.87 18.39
CA PHE A 210 4.78 6.69 18.78
C PHE A 210 4.39 6.37 20.23
N LYS A 211 3.99 7.41 20.96
CA LYS A 211 3.48 7.25 22.33
C LYS A 211 1.98 6.99 22.26
N PRO A 212 1.45 6.01 22.98
CA PRO A 212 0.02 5.80 23.08
C PRO A 212 -0.68 7.10 23.51
N PRO A 213 -1.86 7.42 22.93
CA PRO A 213 -2.63 8.58 23.36
C PRO A 213 -3.05 8.42 24.83
N THR A 214 -2.84 9.45 25.63
CA THR A 214 -3.14 9.45 27.07
C THR A 214 -4.62 9.66 27.39
N SER A 215 -5.41 10.13 26.42
CA SER A 215 -6.84 10.35 26.56
C SER A 215 -7.61 9.85 25.34
N ALA A 216 -8.88 9.48 25.55
CA ALA A 216 -9.80 9.25 24.45
C ALA A 216 -10.03 10.56 23.67
N SER A 217 -10.15 10.48 22.36
CA SER A 217 -10.49 11.64 21.54
C SER A 217 -11.89 12.17 21.92
N GLU A 218 -11.99 13.47 22.17
CA GLU A 218 -13.28 14.14 22.43
C GLU A 218 -14.25 14.08 21.21
N LEU A 219 -13.73 13.76 20.04
CA LEU A 219 -14.49 13.64 18.80
C LEU A 219 -15.16 12.26 18.60
N GLN A 220 -15.32 11.48 19.65
CA GLN A 220 -15.94 10.16 19.57
C GLN A 220 -17.45 10.28 19.33
N LEU A 221 -17.92 9.75 18.19
CA LEU A 221 -19.37 9.70 17.91
C LEU A 221 -20.04 8.55 18.68
N PRO A 222 -21.27 8.75 19.18
CA PRO A 222 -22.01 7.68 19.82
C PRO A 222 -22.34 6.57 18.81
N LEU A 223 -22.08 5.34 19.21
CA LEU A 223 -22.42 4.15 18.42
C LEU A 223 -23.88 3.76 18.61
N ASN A 224 -24.54 3.34 17.52
CA ASN A 224 -25.79 2.59 17.62
C ASN A 224 -25.54 1.15 18.13
N ASP A 225 -26.61 0.40 18.42
CA ASP A 225 -26.46 -0.91 19.05
C ASP A 225 -25.77 -1.93 18.15
N ALA A 226 -26.04 -1.93 16.86
CA ALA A 226 -25.34 -2.80 15.90
C ALA A 226 -23.84 -2.51 15.84
N GLN A 227 -23.45 -1.25 15.83
CA GLN A 227 -22.06 -0.81 15.87
C GLN A 227 -21.37 -1.21 17.20
N LYS A 228 -22.05 -1.02 18.36
CA LYS A 228 -21.55 -1.46 19.66
C LYS A 228 -21.29 -2.95 19.71
N VAL A 229 -22.22 -3.75 19.18
CA VAL A 229 -22.08 -5.21 19.08
C VAL A 229 -20.89 -5.57 18.20
N ALA A 230 -20.73 -4.91 17.05
CA ALA A 230 -19.61 -5.14 16.15
C ALA A 230 -18.26 -4.84 16.81
N VAL A 231 -18.11 -3.64 17.41
CA VAL A 231 -16.89 -3.25 18.14
C VAL A 231 -16.59 -4.25 19.26
N LYS A 232 -17.57 -4.54 20.13
CA LYS A 232 -17.40 -5.50 21.25
C LYS A 232 -16.98 -6.89 20.77
N THR A 233 -17.54 -7.34 19.64
CA THR A 233 -17.24 -8.66 19.08
C THR A 233 -15.82 -8.72 18.52
N ILE A 234 -15.37 -7.68 17.83
CA ILE A 234 -14.02 -7.62 17.26
C ILE A 234 -12.98 -7.50 18.38
N LEU A 235 -13.24 -6.68 19.40
CA LEU A 235 -12.33 -6.48 20.53
C LEU A 235 -12.07 -7.76 21.35
N LYS A 236 -13.00 -8.73 21.36
CA LYS A 236 -12.75 -10.05 21.98
C LYS A 236 -11.59 -10.82 21.33
N SER A 237 -11.20 -10.48 20.13
CA SER A 237 -10.07 -11.07 19.39
C SER A 237 -8.94 -10.05 19.16
N SER A 238 -8.83 -9.00 19.97
CA SER A 238 -7.82 -7.93 19.79
C SER A 238 -6.37 -8.47 19.78
N ASP A 239 -6.12 -9.59 20.45
CA ASP A 239 -4.81 -10.20 20.64
C ASP A 239 -4.60 -11.50 19.84
N SER A 240 -5.51 -11.80 18.90
CA SER A 240 -5.47 -13.03 18.13
C SER A 240 -6.05 -12.83 16.72
N TYR A 241 -5.67 -13.73 15.82
CA TYR A 241 -6.21 -13.72 14.46
C TYR A 241 -7.70 -14.05 14.46
N ALA A 242 -8.47 -13.14 13.89
CA ALA A 242 -9.82 -13.39 13.42
C ALA A 242 -10.08 -12.53 12.17
N CYS A 243 -10.83 -13.05 11.21
CA CYS A 243 -11.26 -12.31 10.04
C CYS A 243 -12.73 -11.96 10.17
N TYR A 244 -13.05 -10.68 10.04
CA TYR A 244 -14.41 -10.14 10.14
C TYR A 244 -14.81 -9.52 8.80
N LEU A 245 -16.00 -9.87 8.33
CA LEU A 245 -16.69 -9.13 7.28
C LEU A 245 -17.67 -8.16 7.96
N LEU A 246 -17.37 -6.86 7.87
CA LEU A 246 -18.26 -5.78 8.34
C LEU A 246 -19.12 -5.33 7.16
N ASP A 247 -20.27 -6.00 7.02
CA ASP A 247 -21.28 -5.78 5.99
C ASP A 247 -22.21 -4.66 6.45
N GLY A 248 -22.06 -3.47 5.91
CA GLY A 248 -22.83 -2.32 6.35
C GLY A 248 -23.28 -1.46 5.19
N VAL A 249 -24.57 -1.15 5.13
CA VAL A 249 -25.12 -0.26 4.10
C VAL A 249 -24.37 1.07 4.03
N THR A 250 -24.43 1.75 2.89
CA THR A 250 -23.80 3.06 2.74
C THR A 250 -24.36 4.01 3.80
N GLY A 251 -23.48 4.69 4.53
CA GLY A 251 -23.88 5.56 5.65
C GLY A 251 -24.18 4.82 6.95
N SER A 252 -23.91 3.52 7.08
CA SER A 252 -24.09 2.76 8.33
C SER A 252 -23.05 3.09 9.40
N GLY A 253 -22.08 3.96 9.12
CA GLY A 253 -21.04 4.35 10.05
C GLY A 253 -19.91 3.34 10.24
N LYS A 254 -19.61 2.51 9.23
CA LYS A 254 -18.43 1.61 9.24
C LYS A 254 -17.15 2.31 9.68
N THR A 255 -16.95 3.53 9.19
CA THR A 255 -15.75 4.33 9.51
C THR A 255 -15.64 4.61 11.01
N GLU A 256 -16.75 4.91 11.71
CA GLU A 256 -16.71 5.13 13.17
C GLU A 256 -16.36 3.83 13.92
N VAL A 257 -16.85 2.69 13.45
CA VAL A 257 -16.44 1.37 13.98
C VAL A 257 -14.93 1.21 13.85
N TYR A 258 -14.36 1.51 12.67
CA TYR A 258 -12.90 1.45 12.48
C TYR A 258 -12.16 2.39 13.44
N MET A 259 -12.61 3.64 13.55
CA MET A 259 -11.98 4.64 14.42
C MET A 259 -11.91 4.17 15.88
N GLN A 260 -12.98 3.58 16.42
CA GLN A 260 -13.00 3.08 17.79
C GLN A 260 -12.11 1.83 17.98
N LEU A 261 -12.07 0.94 17.00
CA LEU A 261 -11.17 -0.21 17.03
C LEU A 261 -9.70 0.21 16.96
N ILE A 262 -9.37 1.16 16.08
CA ILE A 262 -8.03 1.75 15.98
C ILE A 262 -7.65 2.40 17.29
N GLN A 263 -8.51 3.21 17.88
CA GLN A 263 -8.26 3.86 19.17
C GLN A 263 -7.87 2.86 20.27
N HIS A 264 -8.57 1.73 20.33
CA HIS A 264 -8.22 0.65 21.26
C HIS A 264 -6.83 0.08 21.00
N GLN A 265 -6.46 -0.15 19.75
CA GLN A 265 -5.12 -0.68 19.40
C GLN A 265 -4.02 0.34 19.74
N LEU A 266 -4.25 1.61 19.43
CA LEU A 266 -3.30 2.68 19.74
C LEU A 266 -3.08 2.87 21.24
N ALA A 267 -4.14 2.76 22.06
CA ALA A 267 -4.03 2.79 23.51
C ALA A 267 -3.15 1.65 24.06
N ASN A 268 -3.09 0.51 23.35
CA ASN A 268 -2.21 -0.62 23.66
C ASN A 268 -0.82 -0.51 22.99
N GLY A 269 -0.45 0.65 22.43
CA GLY A 269 0.84 0.85 21.75
C GLY A 269 1.03 0.07 20.47
N ARG A 270 -0.07 -0.35 19.81
CA ARG A 270 -0.04 -1.15 18.59
C ARG A 270 -0.37 -0.31 17.37
N GLN A 271 0.28 -0.62 16.25
CA GLN A 271 0.09 0.06 14.97
C GLN A 271 -1.08 -0.54 14.19
N CYS A 272 -1.76 0.31 13.41
CA CYS A 272 -2.85 -0.10 12.54
C CYS A 272 -2.51 0.13 11.06
N LEU A 273 -2.88 -0.84 10.21
CA LEU A 273 -2.82 -0.71 8.76
C LEU A 273 -4.24 -0.57 8.23
N VAL A 274 -4.48 0.48 7.44
CA VAL A 274 -5.78 0.74 6.79
C VAL A 274 -5.56 0.75 5.28
N LEU A 275 -6.17 -0.20 4.60
CA LEU A 275 -6.18 -0.26 3.14
C LEU A 275 -7.47 0.34 2.62
N VAL A 276 -7.36 1.27 1.68
CA VAL A 276 -8.49 1.91 1.00
C VAL A 276 -8.32 1.81 -0.51
N PRO A 277 -9.41 1.79 -1.31
CA PRO A 277 -9.31 1.88 -2.76
C PRO A 277 -8.60 3.16 -3.20
N GLU A 278 -8.03 3.18 -4.41
CA GLU A 278 -7.34 4.38 -4.93
C GLU A 278 -8.26 5.62 -4.94
N ILE A 279 -9.52 5.45 -5.32
CA ILE A 279 -10.54 6.52 -5.29
C ILE A 279 -10.97 6.91 -3.87
N GLY A 280 -10.79 6.03 -2.89
CA GLY A 280 -11.13 6.27 -1.47
C GLY A 280 -10.05 7.02 -0.71
N LEU A 281 -8.81 7.07 -1.22
CA LEU A 281 -7.70 7.75 -0.57
C LEU A 281 -7.70 9.25 -0.89
N THR A 282 -8.73 9.93 -0.45
CA THR A 282 -8.88 11.38 -0.63
C THR A 282 -8.19 12.15 0.52
N PRO A 283 -7.81 13.43 0.30
CA PRO A 283 -7.34 14.30 1.40
C PRO A 283 -8.31 14.34 2.58
N GLN A 284 -9.62 14.33 2.30
CA GLN A 284 -10.67 14.31 3.31
C GLN A 284 -10.65 13.03 4.16
N THR A 285 -10.44 11.87 3.54
CA THR A 285 -10.28 10.60 4.29
C THR A 285 -9.09 10.68 5.23
N VAL A 286 -7.93 11.14 4.74
CA VAL A 286 -6.73 11.28 5.57
C VAL A 286 -6.93 12.31 6.68
N SER A 287 -7.57 13.47 6.40
CA SER A 287 -7.90 14.50 7.40
C SER A 287 -8.75 13.95 8.54
N ARG A 288 -9.77 13.13 8.26
CA ARG A 288 -10.61 12.50 9.29
C ARG A 288 -9.80 11.68 10.28
N PHE A 289 -8.77 10.94 9.80
CA PHE A 289 -7.89 10.19 10.70
C PHE A 289 -7.00 11.13 11.51
N ARG A 290 -6.43 12.17 10.90
CA ARG A 290 -5.55 13.14 11.57
C ARG A 290 -6.31 14.00 12.59
N GLU A 291 -7.54 14.36 12.32
CA GLU A 291 -8.41 15.11 13.24
C GLU A 291 -8.83 14.23 14.42
N ARG A 292 -9.12 12.95 14.14
CA ARG A 292 -9.54 12.00 15.17
C ARG A 292 -8.41 11.57 16.10
N PHE A 293 -7.19 11.42 15.58
CA PHE A 293 -6.07 10.88 16.31
C PHE A 293 -4.91 11.88 16.37
N THR A 294 -4.47 12.21 17.58
CA THR A 294 -3.31 13.09 17.83
C THR A 294 -1.96 12.37 17.62
N CYS A 295 -1.97 11.22 16.97
CA CYS A 295 -0.79 10.38 16.72
C CYS A 295 -0.33 10.48 15.26
N PRO A 296 0.94 10.10 14.96
CA PRO A 296 1.47 10.13 13.60
C PRO A 296 0.75 9.20 12.64
N VAL A 297 0.19 9.76 11.57
CA VAL A 297 -0.48 9.06 10.47
C VAL A 297 0.35 9.22 9.21
N VAL A 298 0.82 8.10 8.64
CA VAL A 298 1.51 8.08 7.36
C VAL A 298 0.63 7.55 6.25
N VAL A 299 0.88 8.04 5.03
CA VAL A 299 0.10 7.69 3.85
C VAL A 299 1.00 7.02 2.81
N MET A 300 0.54 5.92 2.19
CA MET A 300 1.27 5.17 1.19
C MET A 300 0.43 4.93 -0.06
N HIS A 301 0.76 5.58 -1.18
CA HIS A 301 0.10 5.40 -2.47
C HIS A 301 1.04 5.60 -3.65
N SER A 302 0.57 5.28 -4.86
CA SER A 302 1.35 5.33 -6.10
C SER A 302 1.82 6.74 -6.49
N GLY A 303 1.08 7.78 -6.11
CA GLY A 303 1.40 9.18 -6.40
C GLY A 303 2.47 9.82 -5.51
N LEU A 304 3.01 9.13 -4.51
CA LEU A 304 4.11 9.63 -3.70
C LEU A 304 5.43 9.57 -4.46
N SER A 305 6.30 10.56 -4.23
CA SER A 305 7.70 10.47 -4.66
C SER A 305 8.39 9.27 -3.99
N ASP A 306 9.45 8.75 -4.61
CA ASP A 306 10.20 7.61 -4.06
C ASP A 306 10.81 7.90 -2.68
N ALA A 307 11.20 9.17 -2.45
CA ALA A 307 11.70 9.62 -1.15
C ALA A 307 10.59 9.60 -0.09
N ALA A 308 9.43 10.19 -0.38
CA ALA A 308 8.30 10.21 0.54
C ALA A 308 7.76 8.79 0.84
N ARG A 309 7.81 7.89 -0.16
CA ARG A 309 7.42 6.50 0.02
C ARG A 309 8.40 5.74 0.92
N LEU A 310 9.70 5.97 0.76
CA LEU A 310 10.73 5.40 1.64
C LEU A 310 10.57 5.91 3.07
N ASP A 311 10.30 7.20 3.24
CA ASP A 311 10.08 7.83 4.54
C ASP A 311 8.85 7.23 5.26
N ALA A 312 7.70 7.17 4.60
CA ALA A 312 6.50 6.53 5.13
C ALA A 312 6.73 5.05 5.50
N TRP A 313 7.49 4.34 4.68
CA TRP A 313 7.87 2.95 4.91
C TRP A 313 8.77 2.81 6.15
N ASN A 314 9.75 3.71 6.32
CA ASN A 314 10.64 3.74 7.48
C ASN A 314 9.85 4.06 8.77
N HIS A 315 8.99 5.07 8.76
CA HIS A 315 8.13 5.41 9.90
C HIS A 315 7.26 4.22 10.34
N SER A 316 6.71 3.47 9.39
CA SER A 316 5.94 2.25 9.68
C SER A 316 6.84 1.17 10.32
N ARG A 317 8.05 0.94 9.75
CA ARG A 317 9.00 -0.08 10.20
C ARG A 317 9.60 0.23 11.57
N GLU A 318 9.83 1.48 11.87
CA GLU A 318 10.43 1.92 13.15
C GLU A 318 9.40 2.04 14.27
N GLY A 319 8.10 2.01 13.93
CA GLY A 319 7.01 2.15 14.88
C GLY A 319 6.74 3.59 15.31
N SER A 320 7.28 4.57 14.59
CA SER A 320 6.97 5.99 14.80
C SER A 320 5.64 6.40 14.18
N ALA A 321 5.20 5.73 13.10
CA ALA A 321 3.84 5.85 12.60
C ALA A 321 2.90 4.97 13.43
N ALA A 322 1.83 5.54 13.98
CA ALA A 322 0.79 4.82 14.70
C ALA A 322 -0.22 4.18 13.72
N ILE A 323 -0.55 4.91 12.66
CA ILE A 323 -1.48 4.47 11.62
C ILE A 323 -0.80 4.60 10.26
N THR A 324 -0.85 3.53 9.48
CA THR A 324 -0.45 3.52 8.07
C THR A 324 -1.69 3.37 7.22
N ILE A 325 -2.03 4.40 6.43
CA ILE A 325 -3.15 4.38 5.49
C ILE A 325 -2.59 4.28 4.09
N GLY A 326 -3.16 3.45 3.25
CA GLY A 326 -2.70 3.41 1.88
C GLY A 326 -3.55 2.57 0.94
N THR A 327 -3.15 2.60 -0.32
CA THR A 327 -3.80 1.80 -1.37
C THR A 327 -3.21 0.39 -1.41
N ARG A 328 -3.53 -0.36 -2.42
CA ARG A 328 -3.11 -1.76 -2.64
C ARG A 328 -1.69 -2.11 -2.18
N SER A 329 -0.69 -1.28 -2.53
CA SER A 329 0.72 -1.56 -2.20
C SER A 329 1.06 -1.40 -0.71
N ALA A 330 0.24 -0.69 0.06
CA ALA A 330 0.47 -0.51 1.50
C ALA A 330 0.32 -1.83 2.29
N VAL A 331 -0.24 -2.89 1.69
CA VAL A 331 -0.26 -4.22 2.28
C VAL A 331 1.14 -4.77 2.61
N PHE A 332 2.19 -4.21 2.02
CA PHE A 332 3.59 -4.57 2.29
C PHE A 332 4.29 -3.64 3.28
N ALA A 333 3.61 -2.64 3.85
CA ALA A 333 4.20 -1.75 4.85
C ALA A 333 4.66 -2.55 6.09
N PRO A 334 5.93 -2.49 6.48
CA PRO A 334 6.43 -3.25 7.63
C PRO A 334 6.04 -2.54 8.93
N LEU A 335 5.10 -3.08 9.67
CA LEU A 335 4.75 -2.57 10.99
C LEU A 335 5.66 -3.18 12.05
N ALA A 336 6.18 -2.36 12.96
CA ALA A 336 7.03 -2.82 14.07
C ALA A 336 6.22 -3.62 15.10
N ASN A 337 5.01 -3.16 15.39
CA ASN A 337 4.09 -3.77 16.36
C ASN A 337 2.65 -3.75 15.81
N PRO A 338 2.32 -4.64 14.86
CA PRO A 338 0.99 -4.67 14.26
C PRO A 338 -0.09 -5.03 15.29
N GLY A 339 -1.21 -4.29 15.29
CA GLY A 339 -2.37 -4.54 16.14
C GLY A 339 -3.61 -4.95 15.34
N MET A 340 -3.77 -4.39 14.12
CA MET A 340 -4.96 -4.62 13.31
C MET A 340 -4.72 -4.28 11.85
N ILE A 341 -5.43 -4.97 10.96
CA ILE A 341 -5.51 -4.62 9.54
C ILE A 341 -6.97 -4.35 9.18
N ILE A 342 -7.23 -3.24 8.51
CA ILE A 342 -8.54 -2.87 7.98
C ILE A 342 -8.44 -2.78 6.46
N VAL A 343 -9.39 -3.36 5.76
CA VAL A 343 -9.57 -3.23 4.31
C VAL A 343 -10.95 -2.65 4.08
N ASP A 344 -11.00 -1.37 3.77
CA ASP A 344 -12.26 -0.69 3.48
C ASP A 344 -12.64 -0.88 2.02
N GLU A 345 -13.96 -0.98 1.75
CA GLU A 345 -14.51 -1.33 0.42
C GLU A 345 -13.81 -2.57 -0.19
N GLU A 346 -13.78 -3.68 0.56
CA GLU A 346 -13.01 -4.91 0.24
C GLU A 346 -13.33 -5.50 -1.13
N HIS A 347 -14.51 -5.18 -1.66
CA HIS A 347 -14.99 -5.63 -2.98
C HIS A 347 -14.32 -4.91 -4.15
N ASP A 348 -13.65 -3.77 -3.88
CA ASP A 348 -13.12 -2.93 -4.96
C ASP A 348 -12.02 -3.65 -5.75
N THR A 349 -12.19 -3.66 -7.07
CA THR A 349 -11.27 -4.36 -7.99
C THR A 349 -9.88 -3.76 -8.03
N SER A 350 -9.68 -2.51 -7.58
CA SER A 350 -8.37 -1.86 -7.49
C SER A 350 -7.41 -2.55 -6.51
N PHE A 351 -7.94 -3.37 -5.58
CA PHE A 351 -7.11 -4.21 -4.73
C PHE A 351 -6.41 -5.36 -5.47
N LYS A 352 -6.83 -5.68 -6.71
CA LYS A 352 -6.16 -6.66 -7.56
C LYS A 352 -5.13 -5.99 -8.45
N GLN A 353 -3.85 -6.38 -8.32
CA GLN A 353 -2.79 -5.94 -9.22
C GLN A 353 -2.98 -6.61 -10.59
N GLN A 354 -2.94 -5.82 -11.67
CA GLN A 354 -3.17 -6.33 -13.02
C GLN A 354 -1.86 -6.71 -13.73
N ASP A 355 -0.75 -6.04 -13.40
CA ASP A 355 0.54 -6.23 -14.06
C ASP A 355 1.61 -6.75 -13.10
N GLY A 356 2.64 -7.42 -13.63
CA GLY A 356 3.75 -7.97 -12.86
C GLY A 356 3.29 -9.00 -11.84
N PHE A 357 3.58 -8.80 -10.58
CA PHE A 357 3.10 -9.63 -9.48
C PHE A 357 1.60 -9.38 -9.23
N ARG A 358 0.75 -10.22 -9.80
CA ARG A 358 -0.72 -10.09 -9.83
C ARG A 358 -1.37 -10.57 -8.53
N TYR A 359 -1.07 -9.95 -7.41
CA TYR A 359 -1.66 -10.27 -6.10
C TYR A 359 -2.99 -9.55 -5.85
N SER A 360 -3.76 -10.07 -4.91
CA SER A 360 -4.91 -9.39 -4.29
C SER A 360 -4.47 -8.83 -2.92
N ALA A 361 -4.55 -7.52 -2.71
CA ALA A 361 -4.18 -6.92 -1.43
C ALA A 361 -5.13 -7.32 -0.32
N ARG A 362 -6.43 -7.51 -0.61
CA ARG A 362 -7.41 -8.06 0.33
C ARG A 362 -6.98 -9.45 0.84
N ASP A 363 -6.67 -10.36 -0.06
CA ASP A 363 -6.31 -11.73 0.30
C ASP A 363 -4.94 -11.79 1.01
N LEU A 364 -3.99 -10.93 0.59
CA LEU A 364 -2.73 -10.74 1.29
C LEU A 364 -2.92 -10.17 2.69
N ALA A 365 -3.83 -9.22 2.88
CA ALA A 365 -4.14 -8.64 4.20
C ALA A 365 -4.67 -9.72 5.15
N VAL A 366 -5.57 -10.59 4.69
CA VAL A 366 -6.08 -11.73 5.48
C VAL A 366 -4.96 -12.70 5.86
N MET A 367 -4.11 -13.08 4.90
CA MET A 367 -2.99 -13.98 5.17
C MET A 367 -1.93 -13.33 6.06
N ARG A 368 -1.63 -12.05 5.85
CA ARG A 368 -0.72 -11.27 6.68
C ARG A 368 -1.22 -11.20 8.12
N ALA A 369 -2.48 -10.82 8.33
CA ALA A 369 -3.10 -10.79 9.66
C ALA A 369 -3.00 -12.13 10.37
N LYS A 370 -3.21 -13.24 9.64
CA LYS A 370 -3.03 -14.59 10.19
C LYS A 370 -1.60 -14.88 10.59
N LYS A 371 -0.59 -14.42 9.84
CA LYS A 371 0.83 -14.61 10.17
C LYS A 371 1.29 -13.70 11.29
N GLU A 372 0.74 -12.50 11.38
CA GLU A 372 1.00 -11.52 12.46
C GLU A 372 0.18 -11.80 13.71
N ASN A 373 -0.79 -12.72 13.64
CA ASN A 373 -1.74 -13.09 14.71
C ASN A 373 -2.56 -11.90 15.21
N VAL A 374 -3.09 -11.09 14.28
CA VAL A 374 -3.91 -9.91 14.57
C VAL A 374 -5.27 -9.99 13.86
N PRO A 375 -6.31 -9.29 14.33
CA PRO A 375 -7.59 -9.22 13.65
C PRO A 375 -7.48 -8.48 12.32
N VAL A 376 -8.29 -8.92 11.35
CA VAL A 376 -8.50 -8.23 10.07
C VAL A 376 -9.98 -7.97 9.85
N ILE A 377 -10.32 -6.74 9.45
CA ILE A 377 -11.68 -6.30 9.16
C ILE A 377 -11.77 -5.99 7.67
N LEU A 378 -12.69 -6.67 7.00
CA LEU A 378 -13.06 -6.43 5.62
C LEU A 378 -14.38 -5.67 5.64
N GLY A 379 -14.38 -4.40 5.28
CA GLY A 379 -15.59 -3.57 5.27
C GLY A 379 -16.13 -3.36 3.88
N SER A 380 -17.45 -3.46 3.73
CA SER A 380 -18.11 -3.20 2.46
C SER A 380 -19.60 -2.90 2.65
N ALA A 381 -20.17 -2.14 1.73
CA ALA A 381 -21.61 -2.00 1.57
C ALA A 381 -22.17 -3.06 0.58
N THR A 382 -21.32 -3.59 -0.27
CA THR A 382 -21.62 -4.59 -1.31
C THR A 382 -20.54 -5.68 -1.28
N PRO A 383 -20.53 -6.53 -0.24
CA PRO A 383 -19.47 -7.53 -0.07
C PRO A 383 -19.27 -8.43 -1.28
N SER A 384 -18.02 -8.78 -1.54
CA SER A 384 -17.67 -9.73 -2.60
C SER A 384 -18.24 -11.12 -2.33
N LEU A 385 -18.55 -11.87 -3.40
CA LEU A 385 -19.08 -13.23 -3.28
C LEU A 385 -18.12 -14.17 -2.56
N GLU A 386 -16.81 -13.95 -2.74
CA GLU A 386 -15.76 -14.72 -2.05
C GLU A 386 -15.79 -14.48 -0.53
N SER A 387 -15.98 -13.23 -0.10
CA SER A 387 -16.06 -12.88 1.33
C SER A 387 -17.34 -13.45 1.94
N LEU A 388 -18.47 -13.36 1.25
CA LEU A 388 -19.74 -13.97 1.67
C LEU A 388 -19.64 -15.50 1.75
N GLN A 389 -19.00 -16.15 0.78
CA GLN A 389 -18.77 -17.60 0.80
C GLN A 389 -17.86 -18.00 1.97
N ASN A 390 -16.83 -17.20 2.29
CA ASN A 390 -15.98 -17.47 3.45
C ASN A 390 -16.75 -17.30 4.77
N CYS A 391 -17.73 -16.38 4.84
CA CYS A 391 -18.65 -16.29 5.97
C CYS A 391 -19.54 -17.53 6.11
N LYS A 392 -20.14 -18.00 5.01
CA LYS A 392 -20.93 -19.24 4.99
C LYS A 392 -20.12 -20.46 5.43
N ALA A 393 -18.84 -20.49 5.05
CA ALA A 393 -17.91 -21.55 5.43
C ALA A 393 -17.32 -21.38 6.86
N ASN A 394 -17.82 -20.44 7.66
CA ASN A 394 -17.33 -20.10 9.00
C ASN A 394 -15.83 -19.75 9.08
N LYS A 395 -15.22 -19.35 7.96
CA LYS A 395 -13.84 -18.86 7.91
C LYS A 395 -13.74 -17.40 8.35
N PHE A 396 -14.77 -16.60 8.01
CA PHE A 396 -14.93 -15.21 8.39
C PHE A 396 -16.14 -15.04 9.30
N LYS A 397 -16.07 -14.15 10.26
CA LYS A 397 -17.20 -13.77 11.10
C LYS A 397 -17.98 -12.65 10.43
N HIS A 398 -19.26 -12.85 10.19
CA HIS A 398 -20.13 -11.89 9.53
C HIS A 398 -20.76 -10.94 10.56
N LEU A 399 -20.52 -9.65 10.44
CA LEU A 399 -21.10 -8.59 11.25
C LEU A 399 -21.89 -7.65 10.35
N ARG A 400 -23.16 -7.44 10.65
CA ARG A 400 -24.07 -6.64 9.81
C ARG A 400 -24.43 -5.32 10.48
N LEU A 401 -24.35 -4.23 9.70
CA LEU A 401 -24.82 -2.90 10.05
C LEU A 401 -25.94 -2.52 9.06
N GLY A 402 -27.14 -3.01 9.33
CA GLY A 402 -28.29 -2.89 8.41
C GLY A 402 -28.92 -1.52 8.35
N GLU A 403 -28.62 -0.64 9.32
CA GLU A 403 -29.23 0.69 9.44
C GLU A 403 -28.24 1.78 9.14
N ARG A 404 -28.71 2.88 8.57
CA ARG A 404 -27.88 4.08 8.40
C ARG A 404 -27.69 4.77 9.75
N ALA A 405 -26.51 5.31 9.95
CA ALA A 405 -26.24 6.18 11.09
C ALA A 405 -26.90 7.56 10.85
N GLY A 406 -27.73 8.02 11.80
CA GLY A 406 -28.45 9.29 11.70
C GLY A 406 -29.80 9.20 11.00
N VAL A 407 -30.33 10.37 10.61
CA VAL A 407 -31.70 10.54 10.06
C VAL A 407 -31.81 10.35 8.52
N ALA A 408 -30.71 10.00 7.85
CA ALA A 408 -30.68 9.86 6.40
C ALA A 408 -31.52 8.69 5.93
N GLN A 409 -32.53 8.97 5.10
CA GLN A 409 -33.39 7.96 4.48
C GLN A 409 -32.74 7.39 3.19
N PRO A 410 -33.00 6.13 2.84
CA PRO A 410 -32.59 5.61 1.53
C PRO A 410 -33.33 6.35 0.41
N PRO A 411 -32.71 6.51 -0.78
CA PRO A 411 -33.39 7.11 -1.91
C PRO A 411 -34.53 6.18 -2.37
N THR A 412 -35.60 6.78 -2.89
CA THR A 412 -36.65 6.03 -3.58
C THR A 412 -36.12 5.59 -4.93
N LEU A 413 -36.22 4.27 -5.20
CA LEU A 413 -35.83 3.68 -6.48
C LEU A 413 -37.07 3.54 -7.37
N GLU A 414 -36.94 3.96 -8.61
CA GLU A 414 -37.97 3.82 -9.62
C GLU A 414 -37.36 3.20 -10.88
N LEU A 415 -37.99 2.15 -11.36
CA LEU A 415 -37.61 1.49 -12.61
C LEU A 415 -38.44 2.09 -13.74
N VAL A 416 -37.77 2.48 -14.81
CA VAL A 416 -38.42 2.97 -16.04
C VAL A 416 -38.11 1.97 -17.14
N ASP A 417 -39.16 1.34 -17.68
CA ASP A 417 -39.03 0.49 -18.86
C ASP A 417 -38.80 1.38 -20.09
N ILE A 418 -37.69 1.18 -20.76
CA ILE A 418 -37.29 1.92 -21.96
C ILE A 418 -37.39 1.09 -23.25
N SER A 419 -37.89 -0.15 -23.18
CA SER A 419 -37.93 -1.08 -24.33
C SER A 419 -38.67 -0.56 -25.53
N GLN A 420 -39.73 0.23 -25.30
CA GLN A 420 -40.55 0.85 -26.36
C GLN A 420 -40.44 2.38 -26.39
N SER A 421 -39.49 2.98 -25.67
CA SER A 421 -39.33 4.41 -25.54
C SER A 421 -38.39 4.97 -26.61
N ILE A 422 -38.77 6.11 -27.21
CA ILE A 422 -37.82 6.90 -27.98
C ILE A 422 -36.85 7.56 -26.99
N LEU A 423 -35.55 7.33 -27.18
CA LEU A 423 -34.54 7.86 -26.30
C LEU A 423 -33.86 9.07 -26.94
N GLU A 424 -33.82 10.19 -26.24
CA GLU A 424 -33.03 11.35 -26.60
C GLU A 424 -31.67 11.29 -25.92
N SER A 425 -30.60 11.07 -26.69
CA SER A 425 -29.22 10.89 -26.18
C SER A 425 -29.08 9.77 -25.12
N GLY A 426 -29.96 8.77 -25.14
CA GLY A 426 -30.00 7.68 -24.18
C GLY A 426 -30.90 7.93 -22.96
N PHE A 427 -31.67 9.02 -22.95
CA PHE A 427 -32.62 9.35 -21.87
C PHE A 427 -34.07 9.17 -22.36
N SER A 428 -34.89 8.57 -21.53
CA SER A 428 -36.33 8.52 -21.78
C SER A 428 -36.98 9.87 -21.47
N GLU A 429 -38.09 10.18 -22.14
CA GLU A 429 -38.90 11.39 -21.91
C GLU A 429 -39.26 11.54 -20.41
N GLN A 430 -39.65 10.46 -19.77
CA GLN A 430 -39.98 10.44 -18.34
C GLN A 430 -38.78 10.85 -17.47
N LEU A 431 -37.55 10.38 -17.79
CA LEU A 431 -36.34 10.77 -17.06
C LEU A 431 -36.02 12.22 -17.28
N LEU A 432 -36.11 12.72 -18.52
CA LEU A 432 -35.91 14.14 -18.85
C LEU A 432 -36.91 15.05 -18.10
N PHE A 433 -38.16 14.68 -18.08
CA PHE A 433 -39.20 15.42 -17.35
C PHE A 433 -38.90 15.49 -15.84
N LYS A 434 -38.54 14.34 -15.22
CA LYS A 434 -38.20 14.31 -13.80
C LYS A 434 -36.93 15.12 -13.50
N THR A 435 -35.92 15.05 -14.37
CA THR A 435 -34.69 15.85 -14.27
C THR A 435 -35.03 17.34 -14.31
N GLN A 436 -35.80 17.77 -15.28
CA GLN A 436 -36.20 19.17 -15.40
C GLN A 436 -36.99 19.66 -14.17
N LYS A 437 -37.87 18.81 -13.64
CA LYS A 437 -38.63 19.15 -12.41
C LYS A 437 -37.70 19.36 -11.21
N GLN A 438 -36.65 18.54 -11.05
CA GLN A 438 -35.69 18.74 -9.96
C GLN A 438 -34.85 19.99 -10.16
N LEU A 439 -34.40 20.27 -11.38
CA LEU A 439 -33.64 21.48 -11.70
C LEU A 439 -34.49 22.75 -11.47
N ASN A 440 -35.76 22.74 -11.85
CA ASN A 440 -36.68 23.87 -11.61
C ASN A 440 -36.94 24.11 -10.11
N ALA A 441 -36.80 23.05 -9.28
CA ALA A 441 -36.86 23.14 -7.82
C ALA A 441 -35.51 23.53 -7.17
N ASN A 442 -34.53 23.99 -7.95
CA ASN A 442 -33.15 24.28 -7.53
C ASN A 442 -32.41 23.09 -6.86
N ASN A 443 -32.81 21.85 -7.14
CA ASN A 443 -32.14 20.68 -6.70
C ASN A 443 -31.01 20.29 -7.67
N GLN A 444 -29.99 19.62 -7.15
CA GLN A 444 -28.93 19.04 -7.98
C GLN A 444 -29.37 17.68 -8.53
N VAL A 445 -28.96 17.39 -9.77
CA VAL A 445 -29.22 16.10 -10.43
C VAL A 445 -27.88 15.48 -10.81
N LEU A 446 -27.64 14.23 -10.36
CA LEU A 446 -26.50 13.42 -10.79
C LEU A 446 -26.95 12.41 -11.83
N VAL A 447 -26.39 12.50 -13.03
CA VAL A 447 -26.63 11.55 -14.10
C VAL A 447 -25.45 10.59 -14.19
N PHE A 448 -25.72 9.30 -14.01
CA PHE A 448 -24.72 8.26 -14.13
C PHE A 448 -24.98 7.42 -15.39
N ILE A 449 -24.10 7.56 -16.39
CA ILE A 449 -24.16 6.80 -17.64
C ILE A 449 -23.09 5.73 -17.61
N ASN A 450 -23.49 4.48 -17.30
CA ASN A 450 -22.57 3.35 -17.23
C ASN A 450 -22.39 2.72 -18.62
N ARG A 451 -21.78 3.46 -19.55
CA ARG A 451 -21.45 2.94 -20.89
C ARG A 451 -20.07 3.38 -21.35
N ARG A 452 -19.41 2.49 -22.12
CA ARG A 452 -18.18 2.80 -22.86
C ARG A 452 -18.50 2.94 -24.35
N GLY A 453 -17.84 3.87 -25.03
CA GLY A 453 -18.02 4.08 -26.47
C GLY A 453 -19.34 4.83 -26.82
N PHE A 454 -19.70 4.81 -28.10
CA PHE A 454 -20.90 5.47 -28.62
C PHE A 454 -22.16 4.75 -28.17
N ALA A 455 -22.22 3.41 -28.34
CA ALA A 455 -23.25 2.55 -27.77
C ALA A 455 -22.63 1.19 -27.36
N PRO A 456 -22.97 0.66 -26.17
CA PRO A 456 -22.38 -0.59 -25.67
C PRO A 456 -22.79 -1.82 -26.50
N MET A 457 -23.93 -1.75 -27.16
CA MET A 457 -24.48 -2.83 -28.00
C MET A 457 -25.39 -2.27 -29.08
N LEU A 458 -25.56 -3.02 -30.15
CA LEU A 458 -26.59 -2.78 -31.17
C LEU A 458 -27.79 -3.68 -30.88
N THR A 459 -28.97 -3.07 -30.68
CA THR A 459 -30.21 -3.79 -30.35
C THR A 459 -31.31 -3.41 -31.33
N CYS A 460 -32.20 -4.32 -31.59
CA CYS A 460 -33.42 -4.05 -32.34
C CYS A 460 -34.54 -3.65 -31.34
N ASN A 461 -35.11 -2.46 -31.50
CA ASN A 461 -36.16 -1.97 -30.61
C ASN A 461 -37.51 -2.74 -30.75
N SER A 462 -37.74 -3.39 -31.91
CA SER A 462 -39.00 -4.11 -32.15
C SER A 462 -38.99 -5.54 -31.62
N CYS A 463 -37.87 -6.27 -31.73
CA CYS A 463 -37.78 -7.65 -31.34
C CYS A 463 -36.81 -7.99 -30.23
N GLY A 464 -36.03 -6.97 -29.75
CA GLY A 464 -35.03 -7.19 -28.70
C GLY A 464 -33.76 -7.89 -29.15
N TRP A 465 -33.58 -8.16 -30.46
CA TRP A 465 -32.33 -8.77 -30.94
C TRP A 465 -31.12 -7.94 -30.59
N ILE A 466 -30.02 -8.62 -30.23
CA ILE A 466 -28.74 -8.03 -29.85
C ILE A 466 -27.67 -8.54 -30.79
N ALA A 467 -26.77 -7.65 -31.27
CA ALA A 467 -25.65 -8.05 -32.09
C ALA A 467 -24.60 -8.80 -31.24
N GLU A 468 -24.47 -10.10 -31.47
CA GLU A 468 -23.50 -10.97 -30.84
C GLU A 468 -22.25 -11.12 -31.72
N CYS A 469 -21.10 -11.37 -31.11
CA CYS A 469 -19.86 -11.62 -31.81
C CYS A 469 -19.90 -13.03 -32.46
N ASN A 470 -19.52 -13.13 -33.71
CA ASN A 470 -19.46 -14.42 -34.42
C ASN A 470 -18.27 -15.31 -34.02
N GLN A 471 -17.31 -14.77 -33.22
CA GLN A 471 -16.10 -15.47 -32.76
C GLN A 471 -16.11 -15.84 -31.29
N CYS A 472 -16.98 -15.20 -30.46
CA CYS A 472 -17.09 -15.46 -29.04
C CYS A 472 -18.49 -15.06 -28.51
N ILE A 473 -18.76 -15.33 -27.22
CA ILE A 473 -20.07 -15.09 -26.58
C ILE A 473 -20.30 -13.61 -26.16
N ALA A 474 -19.41 -12.69 -26.53
CA ALA A 474 -19.55 -11.29 -26.15
C ALA A 474 -20.44 -10.52 -27.13
N GLN A 475 -21.08 -9.46 -26.66
CA GLN A 475 -21.86 -8.54 -27.49
C GLN A 475 -20.93 -7.58 -28.23
N LEU A 476 -21.37 -7.15 -29.43
CA LEU A 476 -20.63 -6.19 -30.25
C LEU A 476 -20.96 -4.76 -29.83
N THR A 477 -19.90 -4.00 -29.60
CA THR A 477 -20.00 -2.56 -29.25
C THR A 477 -19.98 -1.69 -30.52
N VAL A 478 -20.86 -0.73 -30.59
CA VAL A 478 -20.94 0.21 -31.72
C VAL A 478 -19.89 1.31 -31.56
N HIS A 479 -19.10 1.54 -32.57
CA HIS A 479 -18.14 2.63 -32.66
C HIS A 479 -18.57 3.66 -33.74
N ALA A 480 -18.51 4.94 -33.38
CA ALA A 480 -18.85 6.02 -34.32
C ALA A 480 -17.65 6.43 -35.22
N LYS A 481 -16.43 6.28 -34.71
CA LYS A 481 -15.20 6.67 -35.44
C LYS A 481 -14.09 5.63 -35.22
N PRO A 482 -13.69 4.85 -36.22
CA PRO A 482 -14.43 4.63 -37.48
C PRO A 482 -15.75 3.90 -37.24
N PRO A 483 -16.78 4.12 -38.08
CA PRO A 483 -18.06 3.44 -37.91
C PRO A 483 -17.92 1.92 -38.03
N GLY A 484 -18.50 1.18 -37.10
CA GLY A 484 -18.44 -0.28 -37.12
C GLY A 484 -18.81 -0.91 -35.77
N LEU A 485 -18.90 -2.23 -35.80
CA LEU A 485 -19.11 -3.06 -34.62
C LEU A 485 -17.79 -3.68 -34.19
N ARG A 486 -17.47 -3.65 -32.93
CA ARG A 486 -16.23 -4.23 -32.39
C ARG A 486 -16.48 -5.07 -31.15
N CYS A 487 -15.95 -6.27 -31.17
CA CYS A 487 -15.88 -7.10 -29.97
C CYS A 487 -14.69 -6.69 -29.10
N HIS A 488 -14.93 -6.20 -27.90
CA HIS A 488 -13.87 -5.85 -26.94
C HIS A 488 -13.26 -7.05 -26.22
N HIS A 489 -13.84 -8.26 -26.40
CA HIS A 489 -13.32 -9.48 -25.81
C HIS A 489 -12.28 -10.17 -26.72
N CYS A 490 -12.61 -10.40 -27.99
CA CYS A 490 -11.72 -11.11 -28.94
C CYS A 490 -11.10 -10.20 -30.00
N GLY A 491 -11.49 -8.91 -30.08
CA GLY A 491 -10.95 -7.95 -31.03
C GLY A 491 -11.59 -7.98 -32.43
N THR A 492 -12.55 -8.87 -32.71
CA THR A 492 -13.27 -8.97 -33.97
C THR A 492 -13.92 -7.64 -34.34
N ILE A 493 -13.80 -7.25 -35.60
CA ILE A 493 -14.42 -6.03 -36.17
C ILE A 493 -15.39 -6.47 -37.27
N GLU A 494 -16.62 -5.98 -37.20
CA GLU A 494 -17.66 -6.20 -38.18
C GLU A 494 -18.14 -4.86 -38.74
N LYS A 495 -18.53 -4.86 -40.00
CA LYS A 495 -19.15 -3.69 -40.60
C LYS A 495 -20.60 -3.56 -40.14
N LEU A 496 -21.05 -2.34 -39.86
CA LEU A 496 -22.48 -2.09 -39.77
C LEU A 496 -23.09 -2.40 -41.14
N SER A 497 -23.85 -3.47 -41.24
CA SER A 497 -24.74 -3.69 -42.39
C SER A 497 -25.86 -2.67 -42.30
N THR A 498 -26.02 -1.87 -43.35
CA THR A 498 -27.13 -0.92 -43.54
C THR A 498 -28.44 -1.66 -43.69
#